data_29a1c7b130c04a6b772f0365d139c0e2
#
_entry.id   29a1c7b130c04a6b772f0365d139c0e2
#
_cell.length_a   1.000
_cell.length_b   1.000
_cell.length_c   1.000
_cell.angle_alpha   90.00
_cell.angle_beta   90.00
_cell.angle_gamma   90.00
#
_symmetry.space_group_name_H-M   'P 1'
#
loop_
_entity.id
_entity.type
_entity.pdbx_description
1 polymer ?
#
loop_
_entity_poly.entity_id
_entity_poly.type
_entity_poly.pdbx_seq_one_letter_code
_entity_poly.pdbx_strand_id
1 'polypeptide(L)'
;MKAIKMLLLAGVAMMCACQPSQKSESAKSMLLLVDVQYDFITGSLAVDGAPTVMDGLAQYIGEQPEGKFDAVVMTADHHPVDHSSFKDFGGIWPAHCVQNTEGASIYQPVLEAVKKHDTEAPILTKGDNVAVDEYSILANEASAKKLLAMIEEKGIEEIYVAGLCGDYCVGNSIKDLVAAGHGDKIRVLTRYIGNIDDGTTLRTIIVENNLKEAE
;
A
#
# COMPACT_ATOMS: atom_id res chain seq x y z
N MET A 1 48.03 -14.02 -76.56
CA MET A 1 47.51 -12.88 -75.83
C MET A 1 46.60 -13.45 -74.74
N LYS A 2 47.06 -13.55 -73.47
CA LYS A 2 46.33 -14.13 -72.37
C LYS A 2 45.79 -12.98 -71.49
N ALA A 3 44.44 -12.89 -71.35
CA ALA A 3 43.79 -11.91 -70.54
C ALA A 3 43.70 -12.45 -69.07
N ILE A 4 44.26 -11.71 -68.13
CA ILE A 4 44.25 -11.95 -66.72
C ILE A 4 42.92 -11.38 -66.13
N LYS A 5 42.04 -12.22 -65.61
CA LYS A 5 40.87 -11.80 -64.86
C LYS A 5 41.28 -11.49 -63.42
N MET A 6 41.10 -10.26 -63.00
CA MET A 6 41.35 -9.79 -61.67
C MET A 6 40.06 -9.98 -60.86
N LEU A 7 40.10 -10.84 -59.80
CA LEU A 7 38.97 -11.13 -58.91
C LEU A 7 39.02 -10.15 -57.73
N LEU A 8 38.06 -9.22 -57.68
CA LEU A 8 37.87 -8.36 -56.50
C LEU A 8 37.13 -9.11 -55.40
N LEU A 9 37.80 -9.40 -54.28
CA LEU A 9 37.17 -9.85 -53.07
C LEU A 9 36.61 -8.61 -52.31
N ALA A 10 35.30 -8.49 -52.26
CA ALA A 10 34.63 -7.50 -51.40
C ALA A 10 34.50 -8.09 -49.98
N GLY A 11 35.30 -7.58 -49.05
CA GLY A 11 35.18 -7.92 -47.62
C GLY A 11 33.97 -7.22 -46.99
N VAL A 12 32.97 -7.97 -46.61
CA VAL A 12 31.85 -7.48 -45.80
C VAL A 12 32.32 -7.38 -44.35
N ALA A 13 32.57 -6.17 -43.89
CA ALA A 13 32.81 -5.89 -42.46
C ALA A 13 31.46 -5.97 -41.71
N MET A 14 31.26 -7.02 -40.94
CA MET A 14 30.09 -7.18 -40.05
C MET A 14 30.32 -6.27 -38.85
N MET A 15 29.73 -5.09 -38.87
CA MET A 15 29.66 -4.21 -37.69
C MET A 15 28.69 -4.84 -36.70
N CYS A 16 29.24 -5.44 -35.66
CA CYS A 16 28.48 -5.86 -34.46
C CYS A 16 28.12 -4.57 -33.70
N ALA A 17 26.92 -4.05 -33.95
CA ALA A 17 26.36 -2.96 -33.17
C ALA A 17 26.01 -3.52 -31.78
N CYS A 18 26.82 -3.21 -30.78
CA CYS A 18 26.43 -3.36 -29.39
C CYS A 18 25.21 -2.46 -29.13
N GLN A 19 24.02 -3.01 -29.15
CA GLN A 19 22.85 -2.33 -28.63
C GLN A 19 23.06 -2.14 -27.12
N PRO A 20 22.93 -0.90 -26.59
CA PRO A 20 22.90 -0.71 -25.15
C PRO A 20 21.71 -1.51 -24.61
N SER A 21 21.97 -2.38 -23.62
CA SER A 21 20.91 -3.09 -22.90
C SER A 21 19.97 -2.02 -22.35
N GLN A 22 18.73 -1.97 -22.84
CA GLN A 22 17.67 -1.24 -22.18
C GLN A 22 17.54 -1.84 -20.77
N LYS A 23 17.94 -1.07 -19.74
CA LYS A 23 17.60 -1.32 -18.36
C LYS A 23 16.07 -1.32 -18.35
N SER A 24 15.44 -2.46 -18.08
CA SER A 24 13.99 -2.49 -17.88
C SER A 24 13.75 -1.56 -16.70
N GLU A 25 13.06 -0.45 -16.91
CA GLU A 25 12.56 0.36 -15.82
C GLU A 25 11.69 -0.60 -14.97
N SER A 26 12.02 -0.71 -13.69
CA SER A 26 11.18 -1.46 -12.76
C SER A 26 9.82 -0.77 -12.68
N ALA A 27 8.74 -1.55 -12.61
CA ALA A 27 7.40 -1.02 -12.43
C ALA A 27 7.37 -0.06 -11.24
N LYS A 28 6.77 1.12 -11.41
CA LYS A 28 6.64 2.11 -10.33
C LYS A 28 5.70 1.60 -9.27
N SER A 29 6.11 1.67 -8.02
CA SER A 29 5.40 1.06 -6.93
C SER A 29 5.05 2.02 -5.79
N MET A 30 3.91 1.78 -5.16
CA MET A 30 3.43 2.44 -3.96
C MET A 30 3.29 1.44 -2.83
N LEU A 31 3.70 1.83 -1.62
CA LEU A 31 3.34 1.13 -0.40
C LEU A 31 2.18 1.87 0.27
N LEU A 32 1.03 1.20 0.41
CA LEU A 32 -0.15 1.69 1.11
C LEU A 32 -0.28 0.97 2.45
N LEU A 33 -0.07 1.72 3.53
CA LEU A 33 -0.14 1.23 4.90
C LEU A 33 -1.46 1.66 5.53
N VAL A 34 -2.35 0.70 5.75
CA VAL A 34 -3.71 0.98 6.21
C VAL A 34 -3.78 0.92 7.73
N ASP A 35 -4.07 2.06 8.35
CA ASP A 35 -4.46 2.24 9.76
C ASP A 35 -3.51 1.54 10.77
N VAL A 36 -2.21 1.71 10.56
CA VAL A 36 -1.18 1.15 11.43
C VAL A 36 -1.04 2.04 12.67
N GLN A 37 -2.10 2.06 13.51
CA GLN A 37 -2.25 2.95 14.66
C GLN A 37 -2.19 2.21 15.99
N TYR A 38 -1.76 2.90 17.05
CA TYR A 38 -1.62 2.29 18.38
C TYR A 38 -2.90 1.66 18.89
N ASP A 39 -4.07 2.25 18.67
CA ASP A 39 -5.34 1.69 19.18
C ASP A 39 -5.66 0.33 18.58
N PHE A 40 -5.26 0.06 17.33
CA PHE A 40 -5.43 -1.24 16.70
C PHE A 40 -4.33 -2.25 17.03
N ILE A 41 -3.22 -1.80 17.64
CA ILE A 41 -2.06 -2.67 17.93
C ILE A 41 -2.01 -3.04 19.41
N THR A 42 -2.05 -2.06 20.31
CA THR A 42 -1.92 -2.25 21.76
C THR A 42 -2.94 -1.47 22.58
N GLY A 43 -3.80 -0.65 21.91
CA GLY A 43 -4.72 0.26 22.55
C GLY A 43 -6.15 -0.28 22.70
N SER A 44 -7.13 0.61 22.55
CA SER A 44 -8.53 0.37 22.92
C SER A 44 -9.28 -0.62 22.02
N LEU A 45 -8.80 -0.85 20.80
CA LEU A 45 -9.37 -1.80 19.84
C LEU A 45 -8.27 -2.72 19.27
N ALA A 46 -7.39 -3.19 20.14
CA ALA A 46 -6.26 -4.02 19.75
C ALA A 46 -6.70 -5.31 19.03
N VAL A 47 -6.11 -5.56 17.87
CA VAL A 47 -6.29 -6.77 17.07
C VAL A 47 -5.33 -7.85 17.58
N ASP A 48 -5.82 -9.07 17.73
CA ASP A 48 -5.01 -10.17 18.24
C ASP A 48 -3.79 -10.44 17.35
N GLY A 49 -2.62 -10.54 17.95
CA GLY A 49 -1.35 -10.73 17.23
C GLY A 49 -0.81 -9.48 16.49
N ALA A 50 -1.52 -8.35 16.48
CA ALA A 50 -1.10 -7.15 15.76
C ALA A 50 0.31 -6.65 16.12
N PRO A 51 0.77 -6.67 17.38
CA PRO A 51 2.15 -6.25 17.67
C PRO A 51 3.19 -7.03 16.86
N THR A 52 3.09 -8.36 16.82
CA THR A 52 4.02 -9.21 16.07
C THR A 52 3.95 -8.95 14.56
N VAL A 53 2.75 -8.78 14.02
CA VAL A 53 2.53 -8.51 12.59
C VAL A 53 3.10 -7.15 12.21
N MET A 54 2.88 -6.12 13.03
CA MET A 54 3.33 -4.75 12.75
C MET A 54 4.83 -4.56 13.00
N ASP A 55 5.43 -5.27 13.96
CA ASP A 55 6.89 -5.33 14.11
C ASP A 55 7.52 -6.00 12.89
N GLY A 56 6.92 -7.10 12.39
CA GLY A 56 7.33 -7.74 11.15
C GLY A 56 7.20 -6.82 9.93
N LEU A 57 6.14 -6.02 9.85
CA LEU A 57 5.97 -5.01 8.81
C LEU A 57 7.06 -3.93 8.87
N ALA A 58 7.37 -3.42 10.07
CA ALA A 58 8.45 -2.45 10.25
C ALA A 58 9.81 -3.00 9.80
N GLN A 59 10.09 -4.26 10.15
CA GLN A 59 11.29 -4.94 9.67
C GLN A 59 11.30 -5.09 8.15
N TYR A 60 10.20 -5.60 7.56
CA TYR A 60 10.06 -5.73 6.11
C TYR A 60 10.34 -4.42 5.38
N ILE A 61 9.73 -3.32 5.81
CA ILE A 61 9.93 -1.99 5.21
C ILE A 61 11.41 -1.59 5.36
N GLY A 62 11.98 -1.76 6.55
CA GLY A 62 13.36 -1.37 6.84
C GLY A 62 14.44 -2.16 6.06
N GLU A 63 14.10 -3.36 5.61
CA GLU A 63 14.97 -4.24 4.81
C GLU A 63 14.86 -4.00 3.30
N GLN A 64 13.83 -3.26 2.84
CA GLN A 64 13.71 -2.95 1.43
C GLN A 64 14.83 -2.02 0.97
N PRO A 65 15.35 -2.22 -0.25
CA PRO A 65 16.35 -1.32 -0.80
C PRO A 65 15.77 0.09 -1.00
N GLU A 66 16.63 1.10 -0.88
CA GLU A 66 16.26 2.48 -1.19
C GLU A 66 15.70 2.58 -2.62
N GLY A 67 14.59 3.31 -2.78
CA GLY A 67 13.90 3.44 -4.07
C GLY A 67 13.07 2.22 -4.47
N LYS A 68 12.83 1.26 -3.56
CA LYS A 68 11.86 0.17 -3.80
C LYS A 68 10.46 0.71 -4.03
N PHE A 69 10.07 1.73 -3.28
CA PHE A 69 8.76 2.37 -3.40
C PHE A 69 8.92 3.80 -3.93
N ASP A 70 8.23 4.12 -5.03
CA ASP A 70 8.18 5.47 -5.61
C ASP A 70 7.24 6.40 -4.81
N ALA A 71 6.41 5.82 -3.96
CA ALA A 71 5.58 6.51 -2.99
C ALA A 71 5.27 5.61 -1.79
N VAL A 72 5.18 6.21 -0.60
CA VAL A 72 4.61 5.58 0.58
C VAL A 72 3.45 6.42 1.06
N VAL A 73 2.31 5.80 1.33
CA VAL A 73 1.11 6.45 1.86
C VAL A 73 0.64 5.68 3.08
N MET A 74 0.42 6.40 4.18
CA MET A 74 -0.22 5.85 5.37
C MET A 74 -1.67 6.35 5.45
N THR A 75 -2.57 5.51 5.93
CA THR A 75 -3.93 5.94 6.28
C THR A 75 -4.12 5.89 7.79
N ALA A 76 -5.09 6.65 8.29
CA ALA A 76 -5.40 6.68 9.70
C ALA A 76 -6.89 6.99 9.94
N ASP A 77 -7.52 6.25 10.85
CA ASP A 77 -8.75 6.68 11.49
C ASP A 77 -8.48 7.92 12.34
N HIS A 78 -9.39 8.88 12.25
CA HIS A 78 -9.23 10.17 12.93
C HIS A 78 -10.59 10.65 13.47
N HIS A 79 -11.12 9.90 14.44
CA HIS A 79 -12.49 10.08 14.92
C HIS A 79 -12.64 11.25 15.90
N PRO A 80 -13.67 12.09 15.74
CA PRO A 80 -14.13 12.95 16.82
C PRO A 80 -14.53 12.13 18.05
N VAL A 81 -14.46 12.73 19.24
CA VAL A 81 -14.72 12.04 20.51
C VAL A 81 -16.14 11.48 20.64
N ASP A 82 -17.08 12.03 19.88
CA ASP A 82 -18.50 11.67 19.84
C ASP A 82 -18.90 10.94 18.54
N HIS A 83 -17.95 10.26 17.90
CA HIS A 83 -18.20 9.59 16.64
C HIS A 83 -19.25 8.48 16.75
N SER A 84 -20.15 8.40 15.76
CA SER A 84 -21.29 7.48 15.72
C SER A 84 -20.93 5.99 15.71
N SER A 85 -19.71 5.62 15.33
CA SER A 85 -19.23 4.23 15.38
C SER A 85 -19.00 3.71 16.81
N PHE A 86 -18.87 4.61 17.79
CA PHE A 86 -18.60 4.24 19.16
C PHE A 86 -19.84 3.78 19.94
N LYS A 87 -19.66 2.80 20.81
CA LYS A 87 -20.76 2.23 21.62
C LYS A 87 -21.56 3.26 22.41
N ASP A 88 -20.88 4.27 22.94
CA ASP A 88 -21.50 5.34 23.72
C ASP A 88 -22.41 6.25 22.86
N PHE A 89 -22.24 6.20 21.53
CA PHE A 89 -23.00 6.99 20.55
C PHE A 89 -23.85 6.11 19.62
N GLY A 90 -24.06 4.81 19.98
CA GLY A 90 -24.96 3.91 19.25
C GLY A 90 -24.27 2.98 18.25
N GLY A 91 -22.97 3.06 18.11
CA GLY A 91 -22.16 2.18 17.27
C GLY A 91 -21.80 0.85 17.94
N ILE A 92 -20.91 0.12 17.31
CA ILE A 92 -20.50 -1.23 17.75
C ILE A 92 -19.09 -1.27 18.34
N TRP A 93 -18.27 -0.23 18.11
CA TRP A 93 -16.89 -0.22 18.51
C TRP A 93 -16.66 0.47 19.88
N PRO A 94 -15.65 0.11 20.65
CA PRO A 94 -15.15 0.98 21.71
C PRO A 94 -14.63 2.28 21.10
N ALA A 95 -14.51 3.34 21.87
CA ALA A 95 -13.83 4.55 21.42
C ALA A 95 -12.38 4.21 21.05
N HIS A 96 -11.96 4.56 19.83
CA HIS A 96 -10.64 4.27 19.30
C HIS A 96 -10.23 5.36 18.31
N CYS A 97 -8.95 5.50 18.07
CA CYS A 97 -8.36 6.48 17.14
C CYS A 97 -8.95 7.89 17.28
N VAL A 98 -9.25 8.28 18.53
CA VAL A 98 -9.82 9.59 18.84
C VAL A 98 -8.77 10.67 18.55
N GLN A 99 -9.18 11.72 17.86
CA GLN A 99 -8.33 12.84 17.47
C GLN A 99 -7.49 13.35 18.64
N ASN A 100 -6.21 13.63 18.37
CA ASN A 100 -5.24 14.15 19.33
C ASN A 100 -4.91 13.22 20.51
N THR A 101 -5.19 11.93 20.40
CA THR A 101 -4.75 10.90 21.37
C THR A 101 -3.55 10.13 20.86
N GLU A 102 -2.80 9.49 21.77
CA GLU A 102 -1.72 8.58 21.41
C GLU A 102 -2.25 7.38 20.59
N GLY A 103 -3.45 6.88 20.95
CA GLY A 103 -4.09 5.76 20.25
C GLY A 103 -4.33 6.01 18.76
N ALA A 104 -4.60 7.25 18.37
CA ALA A 104 -4.76 7.68 16.98
C ALA A 104 -3.43 7.85 16.23
N SER A 105 -2.29 7.80 16.92
CA SER A 105 -0.98 7.99 16.29
C SER A 105 -0.55 6.75 15.50
N ILE A 106 0.21 6.97 14.43
CA ILE A 106 0.86 5.87 13.68
C ILE A 106 1.89 5.18 14.59
N TYR A 107 1.93 3.86 14.55
CA TYR A 107 2.84 3.03 15.32
C TYR A 107 4.31 3.37 15.00
N GLN A 108 5.04 3.78 16.03
CA GLN A 108 6.37 4.38 15.89
C GLN A 108 7.37 3.51 15.12
N PRO A 109 7.47 2.17 15.35
CA PRO A 109 8.40 1.34 14.60
C PRO A 109 8.16 1.37 13.07
N VAL A 110 6.89 1.37 12.64
CA VAL A 110 6.53 1.47 11.22
C VAL A 110 6.82 2.86 10.68
N LEU A 111 6.48 3.91 11.43
CA LEU A 111 6.76 5.30 11.04
C LEU A 111 8.27 5.54 10.85
N GLU A 112 9.11 4.99 11.70
CA GLU A 112 10.58 5.10 11.58
C GLU A 112 11.11 4.33 10.37
N ALA A 113 10.56 3.15 10.09
CA ALA A 113 10.91 2.39 8.91
C ALA A 113 10.52 3.12 7.61
N VAL A 114 9.32 3.71 7.57
CA VAL A 114 8.83 4.52 6.43
C VAL A 114 9.74 5.72 6.19
N LYS A 115 10.17 6.45 7.22
CA LYS A 115 11.05 7.63 7.10
C LYS A 115 12.40 7.34 6.44
N LYS A 116 12.84 6.10 6.40
CA LYS A 116 14.06 5.70 5.65
C LYS A 116 13.84 5.74 4.14
N HIS A 117 12.61 5.60 3.68
CA HIS A 117 12.23 5.60 2.27
C HIS A 117 11.63 6.93 1.82
N ASP A 118 10.77 7.52 2.66
CA ASP A 118 10.07 8.77 2.37
C ASP A 118 9.83 9.53 3.69
N THR A 119 10.60 10.60 3.91
CA THR A 119 10.47 11.45 5.11
C THR A 119 9.20 12.28 5.10
N GLU A 120 8.59 12.49 3.93
CA GLU A 120 7.40 13.29 3.71
C GLU A 120 6.17 12.44 3.36
N ALA A 121 6.23 11.12 3.63
CA ALA A 121 5.13 10.20 3.36
C ALA A 121 3.82 10.72 3.98
N PRO A 122 2.78 10.97 3.18
CA PRO A 122 1.54 11.54 3.68
C PRO A 122 0.77 10.55 4.55
N ILE A 123 0.11 11.07 5.58
CA ILE A 123 -0.92 10.38 6.34
C ILE A 123 -2.27 10.92 5.85
N LEU A 124 -3.07 10.08 5.21
CA LEU A 124 -4.42 10.39 4.78
C LEU A 124 -5.41 9.94 5.85
N THR A 125 -6.31 10.81 6.26
CA THR A 125 -7.27 10.51 7.34
C THR A 125 -8.64 10.16 6.80
N LYS A 126 -9.38 9.38 7.58
CA LYS A 126 -10.78 9.04 7.38
C LYS A 126 -11.52 8.99 8.72
N GLY A 127 -12.86 8.90 8.69
CA GLY A 127 -13.67 8.83 9.90
C GLY A 127 -13.73 10.13 10.71
N ASP A 128 -13.47 11.27 10.07
CA ASP A 128 -13.54 12.59 10.71
C ASP A 128 -14.95 13.21 10.70
N ASN A 129 -15.88 12.59 9.97
CA ASN A 129 -17.29 12.95 10.01
C ASN A 129 -18.03 12.17 11.12
N VAL A 130 -18.50 12.86 12.15
CA VAL A 130 -19.20 12.28 13.32
C VAL A 130 -20.27 11.26 12.95
N ALA A 131 -21.00 11.47 11.85
CA ALA A 131 -22.18 10.70 11.48
C ALA A 131 -21.90 9.52 10.53
N VAL A 132 -20.67 9.37 10.04
CA VAL A 132 -20.36 8.39 8.97
C VAL A 132 -19.17 7.54 9.38
N ASP A 133 -19.37 6.22 9.40
CA ASP A 133 -18.29 5.25 9.63
C ASP A 133 -17.61 4.91 8.30
N GLU A 134 -16.39 5.40 8.12
CA GLU A 134 -15.60 5.25 6.88
C GLU A 134 -14.56 4.14 7.04
N TYR A 135 -14.88 2.90 6.65
CA TYR A 135 -13.89 1.81 6.71
C TYR A 135 -12.80 1.94 5.62
N SER A 136 -13.17 2.37 4.43
CA SER A 136 -12.22 2.57 3.33
C SER A 136 -11.65 3.99 3.33
N ILE A 137 -10.36 4.12 3.02
CA ILE A 137 -9.78 5.45 2.78
C ILE A 137 -10.43 6.15 1.59
N LEU A 138 -10.99 5.40 0.64
CA LEU A 138 -11.68 5.97 -0.51
C LEU A 138 -13.11 6.42 -0.18
N ALA A 139 -13.66 6.03 0.97
CA ALA A 139 -14.94 6.56 1.46
C ALA A 139 -14.82 8.03 1.89
N ASN A 140 -13.63 8.48 2.30
CA ASN A 140 -13.37 9.89 2.58
C ASN A 140 -13.00 10.62 1.29
N GLU A 141 -13.86 11.53 0.83
CA GLU A 141 -13.72 12.21 -0.47
C GLU A 141 -12.39 12.94 -0.64
N ALA A 142 -11.94 13.63 0.40
CA ALA A 142 -10.69 14.41 0.35
C ALA A 142 -9.46 13.50 0.25
N SER A 143 -9.45 12.42 1.01
CA SER A 143 -8.36 11.44 1.04
C SER A 143 -8.37 10.57 -0.22
N ALA A 144 -9.54 10.16 -0.70
CA ALA A 144 -9.71 9.45 -1.97
C ALA A 144 -9.12 10.25 -3.14
N LYS A 145 -9.47 11.53 -3.24
CA LYS A 145 -8.95 12.41 -4.29
C LYS A 145 -7.42 12.51 -4.26
N LYS A 146 -6.82 12.62 -3.08
CA LYS A 146 -5.36 12.69 -2.92
C LYS A 146 -4.70 11.37 -3.32
N LEU A 147 -5.20 10.25 -2.82
CA LEU A 147 -4.63 8.93 -3.10
C LEU A 147 -4.70 8.61 -4.61
N LEU A 148 -5.86 8.78 -5.22
CA LEU A 148 -6.04 8.51 -6.65
C LEU A 148 -5.20 9.45 -7.52
N ALA A 149 -5.11 10.74 -7.17
CA ALA A 149 -4.21 11.66 -7.86
C ALA A 149 -2.74 11.22 -7.78
N MET A 150 -2.27 10.78 -6.60
CA MET A 150 -0.89 10.28 -6.46
C MET A 150 -0.63 9.04 -7.30
N ILE A 151 -1.58 8.11 -7.40
CA ILE A 151 -1.47 6.91 -8.24
C ILE A 151 -1.29 7.31 -9.71
N GLU A 152 -2.11 8.24 -10.19
CA GLU A 152 -2.07 8.71 -11.59
C GLU A 152 -0.84 9.57 -11.90
N GLU A 153 -0.58 10.60 -11.09
CA GLU A 153 0.49 11.58 -11.33
C GLU A 153 1.89 10.94 -11.26
N LYS A 154 2.08 9.98 -10.35
CA LYS A 154 3.33 9.24 -10.24
C LYS A 154 3.41 8.07 -11.24
N GLY A 155 2.31 7.72 -11.91
CA GLY A 155 2.24 6.58 -12.83
C GLY A 155 2.46 5.24 -12.11
N ILE A 156 1.82 5.05 -10.94
CA ILE A 156 1.98 3.83 -10.14
C ILE A 156 1.39 2.63 -10.87
N GLU A 157 2.18 1.57 -10.97
CA GLU A 157 1.84 0.30 -11.63
C GLU A 157 1.62 -0.83 -10.63
N GLU A 158 2.20 -0.73 -9.41
CA GLU A 158 2.01 -1.69 -8.33
C GLU A 158 1.69 -0.99 -7.02
N ILE A 159 0.65 -1.46 -6.31
CA ILE A 159 0.22 -0.94 -5.01
C ILE A 159 0.34 -2.08 -3.99
N TYR A 160 1.38 -2.05 -3.18
CA TYR A 160 1.59 -2.98 -2.08
C TYR A 160 0.75 -2.55 -0.89
N VAL A 161 -0.15 -3.42 -0.41
CA VAL A 161 -1.10 -3.11 0.67
C VAL A 161 -0.79 -3.95 1.89
N ALA A 162 -0.65 -3.30 3.05
CA ALA A 162 -0.47 -3.92 4.36
C ALA A 162 -1.22 -3.13 5.45
N GLY A 163 -1.33 -3.65 6.66
CA GLY A 163 -1.89 -2.93 7.81
C GLY A 163 -3.05 -3.62 8.51
N LEU A 164 -3.98 -2.86 9.04
CA LEU A 164 -5.07 -3.29 9.91
C LEU A 164 -6.43 -2.72 9.49
N CYS A 165 -7.54 -3.46 9.54
CA CYS A 165 -7.63 -4.93 9.62
C CYS A 165 -8.08 -5.47 8.27
N GLY A 166 -7.66 -6.68 7.92
CA GLY A 166 -7.97 -7.32 6.64
C GLY A 166 -9.45 -7.50 6.36
N ASP A 167 -10.22 -7.76 7.40
CA ASP A 167 -11.68 -7.92 7.36
C ASP A 167 -12.46 -6.60 7.39
N TYR A 168 -11.80 -5.46 7.69
CA TYR A 168 -12.42 -4.12 7.71
C TYR A 168 -11.65 -3.13 6.83
N CYS A 169 -10.80 -2.28 7.39
CA CYS A 169 -10.24 -1.13 6.68
C CYS A 169 -9.36 -1.51 5.49
N VAL A 170 -8.51 -2.51 5.63
CA VAL A 170 -7.70 -3.04 4.52
C VAL A 170 -8.61 -3.62 3.44
N GLY A 171 -9.54 -4.52 3.83
CA GLY A 171 -10.43 -5.19 2.88
C GLY A 171 -11.34 -4.23 2.13
N ASN A 172 -11.91 -3.23 2.82
CA ASN A 172 -12.76 -2.23 2.16
C ASN A 172 -11.95 -1.28 1.29
N SER A 173 -10.74 -0.86 1.71
CA SER A 173 -9.86 -0.05 0.85
C SER A 173 -9.44 -0.81 -0.42
N ILE A 174 -9.16 -2.11 -0.31
CA ILE A 174 -8.89 -2.97 -1.47
C ILE A 174 -10.10 -3.03 -2.42
N LYS A 175 -11.31 -3.29 -1.89
CA LYS A 175 -12.54 -3.34 -2.72
C LYS A 175 -12.78 -2.04 -3.47
N ASP A 176 -12.60 -0.91 -2.80
CA ASP A 176 -12.82 0.40 -3.41
C ASP A 176 -11.72 0.74 -4.44
N LEU A 177 -10.46 0.35 -4.21
CA LEU A 177 -9.41 0.44 -5.22
C LEU A 177 -9.71 -0.42 -6.45
N VAL A 178 -10.26 -1.63 -6.27
CA VAL A 178 -10.73 -2.48 -7.37
C VAL A 178 -11.85 -1.80 -8.13
N ALA A 179 -12.85 -1.25 -7.42
CA ALA A 179 -13.97 -0.53 -8.02
C ALA A 179 -13.53 0.74 -8.77
N ALA A 180 -12.45 1.37 -8.31
CA ALA A 180 -11.81 2.51 -8.99
C ALA A 180 -10.94 2.11 -10.20
N GLY A 181 -10.84 0.81 -10.53
CA GLY A 181 -10.12 0.32 -11.71
C GLY A 181 -8.64 0.02 -11.48
N HIS A 182 -8.19 -0.10 -10.22
CA HIS A 182 -6.79 -0.37 -9.87
C HIS A 182 -6.52 -1.81 -9.40
N GLY A 183 -7.47 -2.74 -9.58
CA GLY A 183 -7.35 -4.11 -9.07
C GLY A 183 -6.13 -4.88 -9.58
N ASP A 184 -5.76 -4.71 -10.83
CA ASP A 184 -4.59 -5.34 -11.46
C ASP A 184 -3.25 -4.86 -10.87
N LYS A 185 -3.23 -3.66 -10.29
CA LYS A 185 -2.06 -3.05 -9.64
C LYS A 185 -1.84 -3.58 -8.22
N ILE A 186 -2.86 -4.12 -7.55
CA ILE A 186 -2.80 -4.49 -6.14
C ILE A 186 -1.88 -5.71 -5.91
N ARG A 187 -1.03 -5.60 -4.89
CA ARG A 187 -0.15 -6.63 -4.34
C ARG A 187 -0.44 -6.71 -2.84
N VAL A 188 -1.12 -7.74 -2.40
CA VAL A 188 -1.53 -7.89 -0.99
C VAL A 188 -0.40 -8.52 -0.20
N LEU A 189 0.17 -7.80 0.76
CA LEU A 189 1.21 -8.27 1.67
C LEU A 189 0.55 -9.04 2.83
N THR A 190 -0.05 -10.20 2.54
CA THR A 190 -0.91 -10.96 3.47
C THR A 190 -0.24 -11.27 4.80
N ARG A 191 1.08 -11.49 4.79
CA ARG A 191 1.88 -11.73 6.00
C ARG A 191 1.90 -10.53 6.95
N TYR A 192 1.67 -9.32 6.44
CA TYR A 192 1.73 -8.06 7.18
C TYR A 192 0.37 -7.39 7.30
N ILE A 193 -0.70 -8.19 7.31
CA ILE A 193 -2.07 -7.76 7.57
C ILE A 193 -2.60 -8.52 8.78
N GLY A 194 -3.02 -7.78 9.82
CA GLY A 194 -3.76 -8.34 10.94
C GLY A 194 -5.24 -8.42 10.62
N ASN A 195 -5.94 -9.38 11.22
CA ASN A 195 -7.38 -9.61 11.03
C ASN A 195 -8.07 -9.76 12.38
N ILE A 196 -9.32 -9.31 12.49
CA ILE A 196 -10.18 -9.58 13.66
C ILE A 196 -10.76 -10.99 13.54
N ASP A 197 -11.13 -11.39 12.32
CA ASP A 197 -11.53 -12.77 12.03
C ASP A 197 -10.29 -13.69 11.84
N ASP A 198 -10.50 -14.93 11.40
CA ASP A 198 -9.44 -15.91 11.08
C ASP A 198 -8.73 -15.64 9.71
N GLY A 199 -8.91 -14.45 9.13
CA GLY A 199 -8.41 -14.06 7.80
C GLY A 199 -9.28 -14.55 6.64
N THR A 200 -10.44 -15.15 6.90
CA THR A 200 -11.34 -15.68 5.86
C THR A 200 -11.89 -14.57 4.99
N THR A 201 -12.27 -13.43 5.57
CA THR A 201 -12.79 -12.29 4.81
C THR A 201 -11.75 -11.75 3.83
N LEU A 202 -10.51 -11.53 4.28
CA LEU A 202 -9.44 -11.06 3.40
C LEU A 202 -9.15 -12.05 2.26
N ARG A 203 -9.04 -13.35 2.59
CA ARG A 203 -8.85 -14.40 1.56
C ARG A 203 -9.96 -14.41 0.52
N THR A 204 -11.21 -14.23 0.95
CA THR A 204 -12.36 -14.13 0.04
C THR A 204 -12.22 -12.94 -0.90
N ILE A 205 -11.87 -11.77 -0.37
CA ILE A 205 -11.63 -10.54 -1.19
C ILE A 205 -10.52 -10.78 -2.22
N ILE A 206 -9.42 -11.41 -1.84
CA ILE A 206 -8.30 -11.72 -2.74
C ILE A 206 -8.76 -12.62 -3.88
N VAL A 207 -9.47 -13.71 -3.56
CA VAL A 207 -9.92 -14.70 -4.56
C VAL A 207 -10.98 -14.11 -5.48
N GLU A 208 -12.00 -13.46 -4.95
CA GLU A 208 -13.11 -12.90 -5.75
C GLU A 208 -12.65 -11.81 -6.73
N ASN A 209 -11.60 -11.06 -6.37
CA ASN A 209 -11.07 -10.00 -7.21
C ASN A 209 -9.79 -10.40 -7.97
N ASN A 210 -9.41 -11.68 -7.92
CA ASN A 210 -8.22 -12.22 -8.59
C ASN A 210 -6.94 -11.41 -8.30
N LEU A 211 -6.77 -11.01 -7.02
CA LEU A 211 -5.64 -10.18 -6.60
C LEU A 211 -4.37 -11.02 -6.44
N LYS A 212 -3.23 -10.35 -6.58
CA LYS A 212 -1.92 -10.98 -6.37
C LYS A 212 -1.48 -10.80 -4.92
N GLU A 213 -1.05 -11.89 -4.30
CA GLU A 213 -0.32 -11.85 -3.04
C GLU A 213 1.16 -11.54 -3.30
N ALA A 214 1.80 -10.85 -2.35
CA ALA A 214 3.23 -10.54 -2.36
C ALA A 214 3.86 -10.89 -1.00
N GLU A 215 5.18 -11.16 -1.01
CA GLU A 215 6.00 -11.50 0.16
C GLU A 215 6.99 -10.37 0.52
#